data_f6b271e676f37c4d9e2a8c9b3738f64c
#
_entry.id   f6b271e676f37c4d9e2a8c9b3738f64c
#
_cell.length_a   1.000
_cell.length_b   1.000
_cell.length_c   1.000
_cell.angle_alpha   90.00
_cell.angle_beta   90.00
_cell.angle_gamma   90.00
#
_symmetry.space_group_name_H-M   'P 1'
#
loop_
_entity.id
_entity.type
_entity.pdbx_description
1 polymer ?
#
loop_
_entity_poly.entity_id
_entity_poly.type
_entity_poly.pdbx_seq_one_letter_code
_entity_poly.pdbx_strand_id
1 'polypeptide(L)'
;MTTLRAKNKNHIFTITAELDPPKSASSEITEKQVAEIADYVDAVNIADCPMAKLRMSPIALSSIIQQKYCVESIFHLTCRDRNTIGLQAELLGAYALGVHNILTLTGDPPLAIIRMPQAYLMWTPRVL
;
A
#
# COMPACT_ATOMS: atom_id res chain seq x y z
N MET A 1 -18.85 10.98 6.80
CA MET A 1 -18.07 10.91 5.54
C MET A 1 -18.53 9.71 4.72
N THR A 2 -18.72 9.88 3.42
CA THR A 2 -19.05 8.75 2.54
C THR A 2 -17.79 7.95 2.28
N THR A 3 -17.79 6.63 2.55
CA THR A 3 -16.61 5.78 2.37
C THR A 3 -16.19 5.69 0.90
N LEU A 4 -14.90 5.47 0.63
CA LEU A 4 -14.36 5.23 -0.72
C LEU A 4 -15.15 4.14 -1.46
N ARG A 5 -15.47 3.04 -0.75
CA ARG A 5 -16.30 1.95 -1.28
C ARG A 5 -17.68 2.43 -1.74
N ALA A 6 -18.33 3.29 -0.96
CA ALA A 6 -19.64 3.82 -1.31
C ALA A 6 -19.54 4.79 -2.50
N LYS A 7 -18.52 5.62 -2.57
CA LYS A 7 -18.26 6.50 -3.72
C LYS A 7 -18.05 5.69 -5.00
N ASN A 8 -17.19 4.67 -4.95
CA ASN A 8 -16.94 3.80 -6.10
C ASN A 8 -18.21 3.08 -6.58
N LYS A 9 -19.02 2.55 -5.64
CA LYS A 9 -20.29 1.86 -5.97
C LYS A 9 -21.28 2.80 -6.67
N ASN A 10 -21.28 4.07 -6.31
CA ASN A 10 -22.19 5.07 -6.85
C ASN A 10 -21.57 5.86 -8.03
N HIS A 11 -20.41 5.44 -8.56
CA HIS A 11 -19.71 6.11 -9.65
C HIS A 11 -19.40 7.59 -9.38
N ILE A 12 -19.18 7.95 -8.13
CA ILE A 12 -18.79 9.30 -7.73
C ILE A 12 -17.30 9.45 -8.01
N PHE A 13 -16.92 10.57 -8.63
CA PHE A 13 -15.51 10.90 -8.86
C PHE A 13 -14.74 10.94 -7.55
N THR A 14 -13.57 10.29 -7.51
CA THR A 14 -12.71 10.20 -6.34
C THR A 14 -11.30 10.69 -6.66
N ILE A 15 -10.70 11.39 -5.71
CA ILE A 15 -9.32 11.87 -5.78
C ILE A 15 -8.51 11.10 -4.76
N THR A 16 -7.42 10.48 -5.18
CA THR A 16 -6.48 9.82 -4.28
C THR A 16 -5.07 10.35 -4.52
N ALA A 17 -4.27 10.43 -3.46
CA ALA A 17 -2.86 10.79 -3.54
C ALA A 17 -2.00 9.59 -3.13
N GLU A 18 -0.86 9.40 -3.79
CA GLU A 18 0.09 8.35 -3.43
C GLU A 18 1.21 8.91 -2.56
N LEU A 19 1.56 8.17 -1.52
CA LEU A 19 2.63 8.50 -0.58
C LEU A 19 3.56 7.31 -0.42
N ASP A 20 4.85 7.59 -0.44
CA ASP A 20 5.88 6.62 -0.12
C ASP A 20 6.05 6.50 1.40
N PRO A 21 6.02 5.28 1.97
CA PRO A 21 6.38 5.10 3.37
C PRO A 21 7.83 5.53 3.64
N PRO A 22 8.15 5.98 4.86
CA PRO A 22 9.51 6.38 5.22
C PRO A 22 10.46 5.18 5.23
N LYS A 23 11.76 5.45 5.12
CA LYS A 23 12.84 4.44 5.26
C LYS A 23 13.23 4.18 6.72
N SER A 24 12.46 4.68 7.66
CA SER A 24 12.70 4.60 9.10
C SER A 24 11.47 4.09 9.84
N ALA A 25 11.61 3.83 11.14
CA ALA A 25 10.48 3.48 12.00
C ALA A 25 9.62 4.70 12.39
N SER A 26 10.08 5.94 12.13
CA SER A 26 9.28 7.14 12.37
C SER A 26 8.41 7.45 11.16
N SER A 27 7.12 7.66 11.39
CA SER A 27 6.11 8.04 10.39
C SER A 27 5.95 9.56 10.21
N GLU A 28 6.65 10.36 11.02
CA GLU A 28 6.44 11.83 11.13
C GLU A 28 6.48 12.58 9.79
N ILE A 29 7.40 12.23 8.89
CA ILE A 29 7.54 12.90 7.60
C ILE A 29 6.30 12.66 6.75
N THR A 30 5.85 11.41 6.66
CA THR A 30 4.65 11.07 5.88
C THR A 30 3.38 11.60 6.54
N GLU A 31 3.32 11.61 7.87
CA GLU A 31 2.21 12.22 8.60
C GLU A 31 2.06 13.71 8.32
N LYS A 32 3.15 14.46 8.21
CA LYS A 32 3.11 15.87 7.80
C LYS A 32 2.55 16.05 6.38
N GLN A 33 2.99 15.20 5.46
CA GLN A 33 2.45 15.21 4.09
C GLN A 33 0.94 14.90 4.06
N VAL A 34 0.49 13.92 4.85
CA VAL A 34 -0.94 13.61 4.99
C VAL A 34 -1.72 14.78 5.53
N ALA A 35 -1.21 15.45 6.58
CA ALA A 35 -1.87 16.61 7.17
C ALA A 35 -2.12 17.75 6.17
N GLU A 36 -1.24 17.91 5.17
CA GLU A 36 -1.38 18.94 4.14
C GLU A 36 -2.44 18.59 3.08
N ILE A 37 -2.71 17.30 2.85
CA ILE A 37 -3.56 16.84 1.74
C ILE A 37 -4.88 16.19 2.18
N ALA A 38 -5.03 15.82 3.45
CA ALA A 38 -6.16 15.03 3.93
C ALA A 38 -7.54 15.62 3.62
N ASP A 39 -7.65 16.95 3.62
CA ASP A 39 -8.90 17.66 3.33
C ASP A 39 -9.25 17.72 1.83
N TYR A 40 -8.29 17.38 0.96
CA TYR A 40 -8.44 17.51 -0.50
C TYR A 40 -8.57 16.15 -1.22
N VAL A 41 -8.38 15.04 -0.50
CA VAL A 41 -8.40 13.69 -1.08
C VAL A 41 -9.43 12.80 -0.40
N ASP A 42 -9.94 11.83 -1.13
CA ASP A 42 -10.87 10.82 -0.60
C ASP A 42 -10.14 9.67 0.09
N ALA A 43 -8.93 9.39 -0.35
CA ALA A 43 -8.04 8.39 0.25
C ALA A 43 -6.58 8.66 -0.12
N VAL A 44 -5.68 8.08 0.66
CA VAL A 44 -4.24 8.05 0.37
C VAL A 44 -3.80 6.64 0.00
N ASN A 45 -3.04 6.52 -1.08
CA ASN A 45 -2.38 5.28 -1.49
C ASN A 45 -1.02 5.18 -0.79
N ILE A 46 -0.74 4.06 -0.15
CA ILE A 46 0.51 3.82 0.57
C ILE A 46 1.29 2.73 -0.15
N ALA A 47 2.40 3.11 -0.76
CA ALA A 47 3.22 2.23 -1.60
C ALA A 47 3.90 1.11 -0.79
N ASP A 48 4.05 -0.09 -1.39
CA ASP A 48 4.71 -1.25 -0.79
C ASP A 48 6.13 -1.41 -1.33
N CYS A 49 7.11 -0.87 -0.63
CA CYS A 49 8.53 -0.96 -1.00
C CYS A 49 8.79 -0.66 -2.49
N PRO A 50 8.41 0.54 -2.98
CA PRO A 50 8.55 0.90 -4.39
C PRO A 50 10.00 0.80 -4.84
N MET A 51 10.20 0.42 -6.11
CA MET A 51 11.51 0.14 -6.72
C MET A 51 12.31 -0.93 -5.95
N ALA A 52 11.64 -1.86 -5.26
CA ALA A 52 12.27 -2.89 -4.42
C ALA A 52 13.23 -2.32 -3.34
N LYS A 53 12.93 -1.14 -2.81
CA LYS A 53 13.70 -0.51 -1.73
C LYS A 53 12.93 -0.60 -0.42
N LEU A 54 13.63 -0.97 0.65
CA LEU A 54 13.05 -1.10 1.98
C LEU A 54 12.34 0.19 2.41
N ARG A 55 11.10 0.03 2.86
CA ARG A 55 10.24 1.07 3.44
C ARG A 55 9.48 0.50 4.64
N MET A 56 8.88 1.39 5.45
CA MET A 56 7.94 0.98 6.50
C MET A 56 6.78 0.17 5.89
N SER A 57 6.23 -0.76 6.66
CA SER A 57 5.03 -1.52 6.26
C SER A 57 3.88 -0.59 5.85
N PRO A 58 3.32 -0.76 4.64
CA PRO A 58 2.20 0.06 4.20
C PRO A 58 0.95 -0.14 5.07
N ILE A 59 0.75 -1.33 5.63
CA ILE A 59 -0.38 -1.62 6.54
C ILE A 59 -0.22 -0.85 7.85
N ALA A 60 0.97 -0.87 8.44
CA ALA A 60 1.24 -0.14 9.68
C ALA A 60 1.03 1.37 9.49
N LEU A 61 1.59 1.94 8.41
CA LEU A 61 1.45 3.35 8.11
C LEU A 61 -0.01 3.73 7.82
N SER A 62 -0.73 2.90 7.06
CA SER A 62 -2.16 3.08 6.77
C SER A 62 -3.00 3.15 8.04
N SER A 63 -2.73 2.25 8.99
CA SER A 63 -3.42 2.25 10.29
C SER A 63 -3.15 3.54 11.08
N ILE A 64 -1.90 3.99 11.14
CA ILE A 64 -1.52 5.25 11.80
C ILE A 64 -2.26 6.44 11.18
N ILE A 65 -2.26 6.53 9.85
CA ILE A 65 -2.90 7.61 9.10
C ILE A 65 -4.40 7.65 9.36
N GLN A 66 -5.09 6.52 9.23
CA GLN A 66 -6.54 6.45 9.44
C GLN A 66 -6.94 6.85 10.85
N GLN A 67 -6.15 6.46 11.86
CA GLN A 67 -6.44 6.78 13.26
C GLN A 67 -6.25 8.27 13.58
N LYS A 68 -5.25 8.92 12.95
CA LYS A 68 -4.90 10.30 13.28
C LYS A 68 -5.59 11.36 12.41
N TYR A 69 -5.81 11.06 11.13
CA TYR A 69 -6.22 12.06 10.14
C TYR A 69 -7.61 11.84 9.56
N CYS A 70 -8.31 10.79 9.98
CA CYS A 70 -9.67 10.48 9.51
C CYS A 70 -9.81 10.40 7.98
N VAL A 71 -8.74 10.12 7.25
CA VAL A 71 -8.72 9.89 5.81
C VAL A 71 -8.54 8.41 5.55
N GLU A 72 -9.29 7.84 4.59
CA GLU A 72 -9.13 6.44 4.23
C GLU A 72 -7.79 6.19 3.56
N SER A 73 -7.22 5.02 3.80
CA SER A 73 -6.00 4.59 3.11
C SER A 73 -6.25 3.37 2.24
N ILE A 74 -5.50 3.28 1.15
CA ILE A 74 -5.41 2.13 0.26
C ILE A 74 -3.97 1.64 0.38
N PHE A 75 -3.75 0.51 1.08
CA PHE A 75 -2.41 -0.03 1.14
C PHE A 75 -2.10 -0.85 -0.10
N HIS A 76 -0.90 -0.69 -0.63
CA HIS A 76 -0.39 -1.56 -1.68
C HIS A 76 0.11 -2.86 -1.05
N LEU A 77 -0.12 -3.99 -1.70
CA LEU A 77 0.39 -5.28 -1.29
C LEU A 77 0.99 -6.00 -2.49
N THR A 78 2.31 -6.22 -2.44
CA THR A 78 3.04 -6.95 -3.48
C THR A 78 3.25 -8.41 -3.08
N CYS A 79 3.27 -9.30 -4.05
CA CYS A 79 3.64 -10.71 -3.83
C CYS A 79 5.16 -10.96 -3.99
N ARG A 80 5.93 -9.94 -4.33
CA ARG A 80 7.37 -10.04 -4.64
C ARG A 80 8.20 -10.67 -3.51
N ASP A 81 7.97 -10.25 -2.26
CA ASP A 81 8.79 -10.62 -1.11
C ASP A 81 8.01 -11.46 -0.08
N ARG A 82 6.84 -11.98 -0.45
CA ARG A 82 5.93 -12.69 0.44
C ARG A 82 5.53 -14.05 -0.13
N ASN A 83 5.46 -15.05 0.73
CA ASN A 83 4.82 -16.34 0.40
C ASN A 83 3.30 -16.25 0.67
N THR A 84 2.56 -17.31 0.28
CA THR A 84 1.11 -17.36 0.42
C THR A 84 0.63 -17.16 1.86
N ILE A 85 1.28 -17.79 2.83
CA ILE A 85 0.92 -17.65 4.25
C ILE A 85 1.19 -16.22 4.72
N GLY A 86 2.32 -15.62 4.32
CA GLY A 86 2.64 -14.23 4.61
C GLY A 86 1.60 -13.26 4.06
N LEU A 87 1.17 -13.43 2.80
CA LEU A 87 0.12 -12.61 2.20
C LEU A 87 -1.21 -12.73 2.96
N GLN A 88 -1.61 -13.95 3.33
CA GLN A 88 -2.84 -14.18 4.09
C GLN A 88 -2.77 -13.55 5.49
N ALA A 89 -1.63 -13.67 6.18
CA ALA A 89 -1.42 -13.07 7.49
C ALA A 89 -1.49 -11.53 7.43
N GLU A 90 -0.88 -10.91 6.41
CA GLU A 90 -0.95 -9.47 6.18
C GLU A 90 -2.38 -8.98 5.95
N LEU A 91 -3.18 -9.72 5.17
CA LEU A 91 -4.58 -9.37 4.93
C LEU A 91 -5.43 -9.46 6.20
N LEU A 92 -5.23 -10.49 7.02
CA LEU A 92 -5.91 -10.60 8.32
C LEU A 92 -5.48 -9.48 9.27
N GLY A 93 -4.19 -9.16 9.30
CA GLY A 93 -3.65 -8.07 10.11
C GLY A 93 -4.19 -6.70 9.68
N ALA A 94 -4.21 -6.42 8.37
CA ALA A 94 -4.78 -5.19 7.84
C ALA A 94 -6.25 -5.03 8.24
N TYR A 95 -7.04 -6.09 8.08
CA TYR A 95 -8.44 -6.07 8.45
C TYR A 95 -8.65 -5.81 9.95
N ALA A 96 -7.87 -6.46 10.81
CA ALA A 96 -7.91 -6.28 12.26
C ALA A 96 -7.56 -4.85 12.70
N LEU A 97 -6.69 -4.17 11.93
CA LEU A 97 -6.30 -2.77 12.15
C LEU A 97 -7.28 -1.76 11.52
N GLY A 98 -8.38 -2.22 10.90
CA GLY A 98 -9.37 -1.35 10.27
C GLY A 98 -8.94 -0.82 8.89
N VAL A 99 -7.90 -1.40 8.27
CA VAL A 99 -7.44 -1.02 6.93
C VAL A 99 -8.06 -1.97 5.92
N HIS A 100 -9.07 -1.52 5.19
CA HIS A 100 -9.92 -2.38 4.36
C HIS A 100 -9.75 -2.21 2.86
N ASN A 101 -9.06 -1.15 2.41
CA ASN A 101 -8.85 -0.93 0.98
C ASN A 101 -7.45 -1.38 0.59
N ILE A 102 -7.36 -2.18 -0.45
CA ILE A 102 -6.11 -2.79 -0.92
C ILE A 102 -5.94 -2.59 -2.41
N LEU A 103 -4.71 -2.30 -2.83
CA LEU A 103 -4.26 -2.39 -4.21
C LEU A 103 -3.24 -3.51 -4.33
N THR A 104 -3.60 -4.58 -5.04
CA THR A 104 -2.73 -5.74 -5.25
C THR A 104 -1.82 -5.54 -6.45
N LEU A 105 -0.53 -5.77 -6.27
CA LEU A 105 0.50 -5.54 -7.28
C LEU A 105 1.48 -6.73 -7.33
N THR A 106 2.12 -6.94 -8.47
CA THR A 106 3.24 -7.89 -8.58
C THR A 106 4.50 -7.37 -7.89
N GLY A 107 4.67 -6.06 -7.86
CA GLY A 107 5.85 -5.35 -7.35
C GLY A 107 6.96 -5.22 -8.39
N ASP A 108 7.79 -4.20 -8.22
CA ASP A 108 8.96 -3.98 -9.06
C ASP A 108 9.99 -5.10 -8.88
N PRO A 109 10.67 -5.53 -9.95
CA PRO A 109 11.75 -6.51 -9.81
C PRO A 109 12.90 -5.93 -8.99
N PRO A 110 13.52 -6.71 -8.08
CA PRO A 110 14.72 -6.27 -7.39
C PRO A 110 15.84 -5.90 -8.40
N LEU A 111 16.55 -4.81 -8.16
CA LEU A 111 17.64 -4.35 -9.02
C LEU A 111 18.70 -5.44 -9.27
N ALA A 112 18.89 -6.36 -8.33
CA ALA A 112 19.78 -7.52 -8.48
C ALA A 112 19.28 -8.52 -9.55
N ILE A 113 17.98 -8.61 -9.79
CA ILE A 113 17.39 -9.53 -10.79
C ILE A 113 17.51 -8.98 -12.19
N ILE A 114 17.58 -7.66 -12.37
CA ILE A 114 17.80 -7.04 -13.69
C ILE A 114 19.17 -7.46 -14.29
N ARG A 115 20.11 -7.89 -13.44
CA ARG A 115 21.43 -8.39 -13.84
C ARG A 115 21.53 -9.91 -13.93
N MET A 116 20.46 -10.67 -13.61
CA MET A 116 20.47 -12.14 -13.68
C MET A 116 19.93 -12.66 -15.01
N PRO A 117 20.50 -13.80 -15.52
CA PRO A 117 19.98 -14.44 -16.73
C PRO A 117 18.51 -14.82 -16.58
N GLN A 118 17.79 -14.82 -17.69
CA GLN A 118 16.34 -15.03 -17.85
C GLN A 118 15.71 -16.22 -17.08
N ALA A 119 16.51 -17.15 -16.56
CA ALA A 119 16.02 -18.31 -15.79
C ALA A 119 15.30 -17.93 -14.47
N TYR A 120 15.56 -16.77 -13.90
CA TYR A 120 14.90 -16.29 -12.68
C TYR A 120 13.55 -15.60 -12.92
N LEU A 121 13.25 -15.18 -14.15
CA LEU A 121 11.98 -14.58 -14.55
C LEU A 121 10.83 -15.59 -14.69
N MET A 122 11.11 -16.89 -14.56
CA MET A 122 10.08 -17.94 -14.69
C MET A 122 9.22 -18.12 -13.43
N TRP A 123 9.45 -17.34 -12.37
CA TRP A 123 8.70 -17.44 -11.11
C TRP A 123 7.74 -16.26 -10.87
N THR A 124 7.22 -15.66 -11.92
CA THR A 124 6.03 -14.79 -11.77
C THR A 124 4.80 -15.68 -11.66
N PRO A 125 4.01 -15.60 -10.59
CA PRO A 125 2.74 -16.34 -10.54
C PRO A 125 1.90 -15.88 -11.73
N ARG A 126 1.58 -16.82 -12.63
CA ARG A 126 0.50 -16.58 -13.60
C ARG A 126 -0.79 -16.47 -12.78
N VAL A 127 -1.37 -15.29 -12.76
CA VAL A 127 -2.75 -15.13 -12.31
C VAL A 127 -3.59 -15.85 -13.36
N LEU A 128 -4.23 -16.94 -12.97
CA LEU A 128 -5.28 -17.62 -13.73
C LEU A 128 -6.58 -16.83 -13.60
#